data_a2a92ffa46fae644c7394af6cea6b564
#
_entry.id   a2a92ffa46fae644c7394af6cea6b564
#
_cell.length_a   1.000
_cell.length_b   1.000
_cell.length_c   1.000
_cell.angle_alpha   90.00
_cell.angle_beta   90.00
_cell.angle_gamma   90.00
#
_symmetry.space_group_name_H-M   'P 1'
#
loop_
_entity.id
_entity.type
_entity.pdbx_description
1 polymer ?
#
loop_
_entity_poly.entity_id
_entity_poly.type
_entity_poly.pdbx_seq_one_letter_code
_entity_poly.pdbx_strand_id
1 'polypeptide(L)'
;MQFLIRVLPSFKASCIVTCITLVCAFRSGHCGELFYNRDIRPILSENCFSCHGQDGNKRQADLRLDHRESAIEKGAIVPGNAGASTLLERIHSSDTEIVMPPPDSIRRLSDRQKEVLTQWIREGATYEPHWSFSAPVRPIVPELQRADWARTEIDRFILSQLESQSLTPSPEADRSTLMKRLYVDLIGLPPSPAEVDNFLTDTDPQAYENLVDRLLANPHYGERMALPWLDAARYADSNGFQQDGDTWQWIWRDWVVSALNADMPFDQFSIEQLAGDLLPNATNQQKIASGFNRNHLLNGEGGSIAEEQRNVILFDRIDTTATTWLGLTMACAQCHDHKYDPLTQVDYYSLLDAFNRVPESGVPQFFSSRIRVAPPILEMPTEENNRKIAEFEASLKSAEAEAIPIIDAAFAGWSAGLAIDEKPFEGKGLPDALTELLKKPKQDRTDAEKTAMAQGLRKHFDEKVKAAVIGKTPLLEKVELLKKQLADYRGDQLPRVMIMSDSQPRETKRFDRGDYLSPKETVSFSTPAFLPPQALDAPRNRLGFAQWLFAPNHPLTARVQVNRMWQHFFGVGLAKTTEDLGVQSEYPLHKELLDWLSVEFQERQWSRKAMHRLIVTSAVYRQ
;
A
#
# COMPACT_ATOMS: atom_id res chain seq x y z
N MET A 1 -44.93 -18.51 -59.44
CA MET A 1 -44.93 -18.39 -60.91
C MET A 1 -43.50 -18.64 -61.33
N GLN A 2 -43.13 -19.85 -61.57
CA GLN A 2 -43.15 -20.66 -62.80
C GLN A 2 -42.27 -20.10 -63.92
N PHE A 3 -41.28 -20.97 -64.25
CA PHE A 3 -40.68 -21.31 -65.53
C PHE A 3 -39.51 -20.43 -65.99
N LEU A 4 -38.36 -20.93 -66.47
CA LEU A 4 -38.15 -22.09 -67.38
C LEU A 4 -36.68 -22.57 -67.37
N ILE A 5 -36.54 -23.87 -67.42
CA ILE A 5 -35.38 -24.71 -67.74
C ILE A 5 -34.96 -24.49 -69.19
N ARG A 6 -33.66 -24.50 -69.52
CA ARG A 6 -33.16 -25.00 -70.81
C ARG A 6 -31.88 -25.80 -70.68
N VAL A 7 -31.92 -26.91 -71.36
CA VAL A 7 -31.12 -28.12 -71.39
C VAL A 7 -29.98 -28.01 -72.42
N LEU A 8 -28.85 -28.55 -72.04
CA LEU A 8 -27.68 -29.21 -72.68
C LEU A 8 -27.53 -29.19 -74.22
N PRO A 9 -26.25 -29.36 -74.75
CA PRO A 9 -25.82 -30.71 -74.94
C PRO A 9 -24.37 -31.05 -74.59
N SER A 10 -24.19 -32.36 -74.43
CA SER A 10 -23.02 -33.19 -74.16
C SER A 10 -21.91 -33.10 -75.18
N PHE A 11 -20.64 -33.22 -74.73
CA PHE A 11 -19.56 -33.84 -75.50
C PHE A 11 -18.78 -34.83 -74.63
N LYS A 12 -18.47 -35.95 -75.26
CA LYS A 12 -17.90 -37.18 -74.70
C LYS A 12 -16.40 -37.09 -74.47
N ALA A 13 -15.99 -37.67 -73.37
CA ALA A 13 -14.87 -38.65 -73.19
C ALA A 13 -13.47 -38.31 -73.63
N SER A 14 -12.52 -38.31 -72.76
CA SER A 14 -11.34 -39.23 -72.82
C SER A 14 -10.75 -39.36 -71.43
N CYS A 15 -10.64 -40.59 -70.95
CA CYS A 15 -9.93 -40.97 -69.72
C CYS A 15 -8.42 -40.76 -69.89
N ILE A 16 -7.83 -39.93 -68.98
CA ILE A 16 -6.43 -40.12 -68.60
C ILE A 16 -6.42 -40.17 -67.07
N VAL A 17 -6.20 -41.34 -66.52
CA VAL A 17 -5.95 -41.63 -65.14
C VAL A 17 -4.57 -41.08 -64.78
N THR A 18 -4.46 -39.93 -64.19
CA THR A 18 -3.22 -39.48 -63.58
C THR A 18 -3.42 -39.62 -62.06
N CYS A 19 -2.78 -40.63 -61.48
CA CYS A 19 -2.64 -40.75 -60.01
C CYS A 19 -1.88 -39.54 -59.47
N ILE A 20 -2.61 -38.59 -58.95
CA ILE A 20 -2.06 -37.53 -58.06
C ILE A 20 -2.08 -38.12 -56.65
N THR A 21 -0.95 -38.65 -56.19
CA THR A 21 -0.65 -38.92 -54.81
C THR A 21 -0.70 -37.59 -54.08
N LEU A 22 -1.82 -37.35 -53.42
CA LEU A 22 -2.00 -36.24 -52.46
C LEU A 22 -1.11 -36.57 -51.26
N VAL A 23 0.15 -36.11 -51.29
CA VAL A 23 0.98 -36.03 -50.07
C VAL A 23 0.31 -35.03 -49.17
N CYS A 24 -0.48 -35.52 -48.22
CA CYS A 24 -0.84 -34.74 -47.02
C CYS A 24 0.46 -34.40 -46.28
N ALA A 25 1.06 -33.28 -46.63
CA ALA A 25 2.05 -32.65 -45.77
C ALA A 25 1.30 -32.27 -44.48
N PHE A 26 1.40 -33.14 -43.47
CA PHE A 26 1.19 -32.71 -42.09
C PHE A 26 2.11 -31.52 -41.92
N ARG A 27 1.54 -30.30 -41.92
CA ARG A 27 2.22 -29.14 -41.36
C ARG A 27 2.47 -29.50 -39.90
N SER A 28 3.71 -29.94 -39.63
CA SER A 28 4.29 -29.88 -38.28
C SER A 28 4.06 -28.46 -37.84
N GLY A 29 3.09 -28.25 -36.94
CA GLY A 29 2.91 -26.97 -36.30
C GLY A 29 4.29 -26.57 -35.77
N HIS A 30 4.79 -25.43 -36.18
CA HIS A 30 5.96 -24.85 -35.57
C HIS A 30 5.61 -24.75 -34.08
N CYS A 31 6.20 -25.64 -33.26
CA CYS A 31 6.28 -25.45 -31.83
C CYS A 31 7.22 -24.27 -31.67
N GLY A 32 6.67 -23.07 -31.42
CA GLY A 32 7.47 -21.89 -31.14
C GLY A 32 8.36 -22.17 -29.93
N GLU A 33 9.47 -21.49 -29.85
CA GLU A 33 10.41 -21.56 -28.72
C GLU A 33 9.67 -21.49 -27.39
N LEU A 34 9.93 -22.46 -26.48
CA LEU A 34 9.31 -22.52 -25.16
C LEU A 34 10.06 -21.61 -24.21
N PHE A 35 9.32 -20.69 -23.57
CA PHE A 35 9.85 -19.82 -22.53
C PHE A 35 9.37 -20.29 -21.17
N TYR A 36 10.31 -20.46 -20.23
CA TYR A 36 10.01 -21.02 -18.92
C TYR A 36 8.90 -20.22 -18.18
N ASN A 37 9.03 -18.90 -18.12
CA ASN A 37 8.05 -18.05 -17.41
C ASN A 37 6.67 -17.99 -18.07
N ARG A 38 6.60 -18.15 -19.41
CA ARG A 38 5.34 -18.06 -20.16
C ARG A 38 4.62 -19.42 -20.26
N ASP A 39 5.38 -20.48 -20.54
CA ASP A 39 4.80 -21.76 -20.96
C ASP A 39 4.93 -22.86 -19.91
N ILE A 40 5.95 -22.82 -19.04
CA ILE A 40 6.29 -23.91 -18.11
C ILE A 40 5.90 -23.56 -16.68
N ARG A 41 6.36 -22.40 -16.18
CA ARG A 41 6.11 -21.99 -14.79
C ARG A 41 4.62 -21.97 -14.42
N PRO A 42 3.69 -21.46 -15.26
CA PRO A 42 2.25 -21.51 -14.94
C PRO A 42 1.75 -22.95 -14.74
N ILE A 43 2.19 -23.90 -15.57
CA ILE A 43 1.81 -25.32 -15.43
C ILE A 43 2.30 -25.88 -14.09
N LEU A 44 3.59 -25.64 -13.76
CA LEU A 44 4.19 -26.14 -12.52
C LEU A 44 3.60 -25.46 -11.29
N SER A 45 3.39 -24.14 -11.31
CA SER A 45 2.86 -23.41 -10.17
C SER A 45 1.42 -23.79 -9.84
N GLU A 46 0.58 -23.96 -10.85
CA GLU A 46 -0.81 -24.37 -10.67
C GLU A 46 -0.93 -25.81 -10.18
N ASN A 47 -0.14 -26.73 -10.74
CA ASN A 47 -0.36 -28.16 -10.54
C ASN A 47 0.62 -28.84 -9.56
N CYS A 48 1.82 -28.26 -9.33
CA CYS A 48 2.90 -28.95 -8.62
C CYS A 48 3.40 -28.22 -7.37
N PHE A 49 3.58 -26.88 -7.41
CA PHE A 49 4.27 -26.13 -6.36
C PHE A 49 3.56 -26.15 -5.00
N SER A 50 2.27 -26.43 -4.96
CA SER A 50 1.56 -26.58 -3.67
C SER A 50 2.07 -27.73 -2.79
N CYS A 51 2.66 -28.77 -3.42
CA CYS A 51 3.22 -29.93 -2.75
C CYS A 51 4.71 -30.12 -3.05
N HIS A 52 5.24 -29.51 -4.10
CA HIS A 52 6.64 -29.60 -4.52
C HIS A 52 7.24 -28.21 -4.74
N GLY A 53 6.93 -27.28 -3.84
CA GLY A 53 7.38 -25.90 -3.88
C GLY A 53 8.10 -25.48 -2.61
N GLN A 54 8.04 -24.18 -2.33
CA GLN A 54 8.77 -23.55 -1.26
C GLN A 54 8.27 -23.90 0.14
N ASP A 55 6.96 -24.04 0.35
CA ASP A 55 6.38 -24.29 1.68
C ASP A 55 6.86 -25.63 2.26
N GLY A 56 7.83 -25.56 3.18
CA GLY A 56 8.40 -26.73 3.85
C GLY A 56 7.39 -27.54 4.66
N ASN A 57 6.29 -26.93 5.12
CA ASN A 57 5.27 -27.61 5.90
C ASN A 57 4.33 -28.49 5.04
N LYS A 58 4.25 -28.19 3.74
CA LYS A 58 3.42 -28.92 2.75
C LYS A 58 4.24 -29.75 1.78
N ARG A 59 5.55 -29.54 1.74
CA ARG A 59 6.44 -30.18 0.78
C ARG A 59 6.43 -31.70 0.93
N GLN A 60 6.22 -32.38 -0.18
CA GLN A 60 6.24 -33.84 -0.26
C GLN A 60 7.55 -34.34 -0.87
N ALA A 61 8.01 -35.49 -0.42
CA ALA A 61 9.26 -36.14 -0.88
C ALA A 61 10.50 -35.25 -0.82
N ASP A 62 10.46 -34.15 -0.07
CA ASP A 62 11.54 -33.15 -0.02
C ASP A 62 11.96 -32.68 -1.42
N LEU A 63 11.01 -32.62 -2.37
CA LEU A 63 11.22 -32.23 -3.76
C LEU A 63 10.75 -30.79 -3.99
N ARG A 64 11.60 -29.96 -4.61
CA ARG A 64 11.30 -28.61 -5.07
C ARG A 64 11.36 -28.55 -6.59
N LEU A 65 10.20 -28.46 -7.23
CA LEU A 65 10.08 -28.25 -8.68
C LEU A 65 10.17 -26.77 -9.08
N ASP A 66 10.12 -25.88 -8.10
CA ASP A 66 10.38 -24.45 -8.27
C ASP A 66 11.88 -24.10 -8.23
N HIS A 67 12.74 -25.09 -7.92
CA HIS A 67 14.18 -24.93 -7.81
C HIS A 67 14.90 -25.99 -8.68
N ARG A 68 15.62 -25.52 -9.70
CA ARG A 68 16.22 -26.38 -10.74
C ARG A 68 17.15 -27.45 -10.16
N GLU A 69 18.05 -27.04 -9.27
CA GLU A 69 19.05 -27.94 -8.69
C GLU A 69 18.38 -29.05 -7.90
N SER A 70 17.36 -28.74 -7.11
CA SER A 70 16.58 -29.74 -6.35
C SER A 70 15.85 -30.72 -7.28
N ALA A 71 15.24 -30.22 -8.35
CA ALA A 71 14.53 -31.06 -9.30
C ALA A 71 15.47 -32.05 -10.03
N ILE A 72 16.71 -31.62 -10.31
CA ILE A 72 17.75 -32.46 -10.94
C ILE A 72 18.34 -33.45 -9.93
N GLU A 73 18.71 -33.00 -8.75
CA GLU A 73 19.32 -33.84 -7.69
C GLU A 73 18.40 -34.98 -7.27
N LYS A 74 17.10 -34.73 -7.18
CA LYS A 74 16.09 -35.75 -6.86
C LYS A 74 15.69 -36.63 -8.08
N GLY A 75 16.28 -36.41 -9.25
CA GLY A 75 15.97 -37.17 -10.48
C GLY A 75 14.56 -36.91 -11.03
N ALA A 76 13.86 -35.89 -10.52
CA ALA A 76 12.55 -35.51 -11.05
C ALA A 76 12.68 -35.02 -12.50
N ILE A 77 13.76 -34.30 -12.81
CA ILE A 77 14.10 -33.79 -14.13
C ILE A 77 15.53 -34.20 -14.49
N VAL A 78 15.70 -34.85 -15.64
CA VAL A 78 17.00 -35.09 -16.24
C VAL A 78 17.06 -34.28 -17.55
N PRO A 79 17.79 -33.14 -17.56
CA PRO A 79 17.82 -32.25 -18.73
C PRO A 79 18.22 -32.99 -20.03
N GLY A 80 17.46 -32.80 -21.09
CA GLY A 80 17.67 -33.45 -22.37
C GLY A 80 17.19 -34.92 -22.45
N ASN A 81 16.80 -35.52 -21.32
CA ASN A 81 16.40 -36.94 -21.29
C ASN A 81 15.00 -37.14 -20.66
N ALA A 82 14.00 -37.08 -21.53
CA ALA A 82 12.61 -37.28 -21.13
C ALA A 82 12.35 -38.68 -20.51
N GLY A 83 13.00 -39.72 -21.02
CA GLY A 83 12.80 -41.10 -20.56
C GLY A 83 13.40 -41.41 -19.17
N ALA A 84 14.36 -40.60 -18.70
CA ALA A 84 14.98 -40.73 -17.41
C ALA A 84 14.38 -39.77 -16.35
N SER A 85 13.44 -38.92 -16.75
CA SER A 85 12.83 -37.92 -15.87
C SER A 85 11.61 -38.49 -15.17
N THR A 86 11.68 -38.70 -13.82
CA THR A 86 10.59 -39.30 -13.06
C THR A 86 9.33 -38.41 -12.99
N LEU A 87 9.44 -37.10 -13.21
CA LEU A 87 8.30 -36.21 -13.38
C LEU A 87 7.43 -36.65 -14.57
N LEU A 88 8.04 -36.97 -15.72
CA LEU A 88 7.29 -37.40 -16.90
C LEU A 88 6.70 -38.82 -16.75
N GLU A 89 7.43 -39.72 -16.12
CA GLU A 89 6.90 -41.05 -15.76
C GLU A 89 5.60 -40.89 -14.94
N ARG A 90 5.61 -40.05 -13.93
CA ARG A 90 4.46 -39.85 -13.03
C ARG A 90 3.29 -39.15 -13.71
N ILE A 91 3.51 -38.09 -14.47
CA ILE A 91 2.40 -37.34 -15.10
C ILE A 91 1.74 -38.11 -16.25
N HIS A 92 2.44 -39.10 -16.83
CA HIS A 92 1.91 -39.96 -17.89
C HIS A 92 1.41 -41.31 -17.39
N SER A 93 1.60 -41.62 -16.09
CA SER A 93 1.15 -42.89 -15.50
C SER A 93 -0.37 -43.01 -15.49
N SER A 94 -0.86 -44.21 -15.72
CA SER A 94 -2.25 -44.61 -15.45
C SER A 94 -2.44 -45.31 -14.10
N ASP A 95 -1.34 -45.60 -13.41
CA ASP A 95 -1.38 -46.22 -12.06
C ASP A 95 -1.72 -45.15 -11.02
N THR A 96 -2.80 -45.38 -10.30
CA THR A 96 -3.33 -44.47 -9.28
C THR A 96 -2.40 -44.25 -8.09
N GLU A 97 -1.45 -45.16 -7.84
CA GLU A 97 -0.51 -45.05 -6.73
C GLU A 97 0.69 -44.15 -7.04
N ILE A 98 0.99 -43.95 -8.32
CA ILE A 98 2.17 -43.18 -8.75
C ILE A 98 1.86 -41.95 -9.59
N VAL A 99 0.66 -41.86 -10.15
CA VAL A 99 0.27 -40.73 -11.01
C VAL A 99 0.31 -39.39 -10.27
N MET A 100 0.80 -38.34 -10.94
CA MET A 100 0.82 -36.97 -10.43
C MET A 100 0.11 -35.99 -11.40
N PRO A 101 -0.68 -35.05 -10.88
CA PRO A 101 -1.18 -34.93 -9.49
C PRO A 101 -2.00 -36.16 -9.04
N PRO A 102 -2.03 -36.48 -7.71
CA PRO A 102 -2.75 -37.65 -7.20
C PRO A 102 -4.25 -37.64 -7.56
N PRO A 103 -4.92 -38.79 -7.64
CA PRO A 103 -6.33 -38.87 -8.06
C PRO A 103 -7.33 -38.10 -7.18
N ASP A 104 -7.01 -37.91 -5.91
CA ASP A 104 -7.79 -37.13 -4.93
C ASP A 104 -7.56 -35.61 -5.04
N SER A 105 -6.54 -35.18 -5.78
CA SER A 105 -6.30 -33.76 -6.06
C SER A 105 -7.39 -33.20 -6.96
N ILE A 106 -7.79 -31.94 -6.74
CA ILE A 106 -8.65 -31.18 -7.65
C ILE A 106 -7.92 -30.78 -8.95
N ARG A 107 -6.60 -30.93 -8.98
CA ARG A 107 -5.72 -30.50 -10.08
C ARG A 107 -5.55 -31.60 -11.09
N ARG A 108 -5.54 -31.22 -12.35
CA ARG A 108 -5.37 -32.16 -13.48
C ARG A 108 -4.56 -31.50 -14.58
N LEU A 109 -3.60 -32.23 -15.14
CA LEU A 109 -2.87 -31.82 -16.32
C LEU A 109 -3.63 -32.22 -17.58
N SER A 110 -3.83 -31.29 -18.48
CA SER A 110 -4.28 -31.60 -19.84
C SER A 110 -3.15 -32.29 -20.65
N ASP A 111 -3.52 -33.03 -21.70
CA ASP A 111 -2.55 -33.67 -22.57
C ASP A 111 -1.58 -32.64 -23.20
N ARG A 112 -2.08 -31.46 -23.55
CA ARG A 112 -1.26 -30.34 -24.05
C ARG A 112 -0.22 -29.90 -23.01
N GLN A 113 -0.59 -29.75 -21.74
CA GLN A 113 0.35 -29.39 -20.67
C GLN A 113 1.43 -30.47 -20.47
N LYS A 114 1.06 -31.75 -20.56
CA LYS A 114 2.02 -32.86 -20.49
C LYS A 114 2.99 -32.85 -21.64
N GLU A 115 2.52 -32.56 -22.87
CA GLU A 115 3.36 -32.40 -24.07
C GLU A 115 4.35 -31.25 -23.91
N VAL A 116 3.89 -30.08 -23.44
CA VAL A 116 4.73 -28.91 -23.20
C VAL A 116 5.85 -29.22 -22.20
N LEU A 117 5.53 -29.84 -21.06
CA LEU A 117 6.54 -30.26 -20.08
C LEU A 117 7.52 -31.28 -20.65
N THR A 118 7.04 -32.22 -21.48
CA THR A 118 7.87 -33.22 -22.12
C THR A 118 8.85 -32.56 -23.09
N GLN A 119 8.39 -31.62 -23.89
CA GLN A 119 9.23 -30.91 -24.86
C GLN A 119 10.26 -30.03 -24.14
N TRP A 120 9.85 -29.29 -23.10
CA TRP A 120 10.76 -28.49 -22.30
C TRP A 120 11.92 -29.31 -21.70
N ILE A 121 11.63 -30.53 -21.17
CA ILE A 121 12.68 -31.38 -20.62
C ILE A 121 13.61 -31.85 -21.73
N ARG A 122 13.10 -32.21 -22.93
CA ARG A 122 13.91 -32.58 -24.09
C ARG A 122 14.84 -31.46 -24.56
N GLU A 123 14.39 -30.19 -24.43
CA GLU A 123 15.16 -28.99 -24.79
C GLU A 123 16.15 -28.55 -23.67
N GLY A 124 16.30 -29.35 -22.61
CA GLY A 124 17.29 -29.11 -21.55
C GLY A 124 16.78 -28.54 -20.24
N ALA A 125 15.47 -28.42 -20.07
CA ALA A 125 14.81 -27.96 -18.84
C ALA A 125 15.45 -26.68 -18.30
N THR A 126 15.52 -25.64 -19.11
CA THR A 126 16.05 -24.34 -18.69
C THR A 126 15.05 -23.64 -17.80
N TYR A 127 15.51 -23.25 -16.60
CA TYR A 127 14.75 -22.42 -15.66
C TYR A 127 15.17 -20.96 -15.81
N GLU A 128 14.24 -20.06 -15.57
CA GLU A 128 14.47 -18.63 -15.53
C GLU A 128 14.02 -18.06 -14.17
N PRO A 129 14.65 -17.00 -13.66
CA PRO A 129 14.08 -16.22 -12.56
C PRO A 129 12.67 -15.78 -12.91
N HIS A 130 11.82 -15.57 -11.91
CA HIS A 130 10.47 -15.06 -12.18
C HIS A 130 10.54 -13.70 -12.87
N TRP A 131 9.71 -13.52 -13.91
CA TRP A 131 9.78 -12.34 -14.78
C TRP A 131 9.64 -11.02 -14.01
N SER A 132 8.82 -11.00 -12.93
CA SER A 132 8.58 -9.81 -12.13
C SER A 132 9.71 -9.52 -11.13
N PHE A 133 10.51 -10.52 -10.74
CA PHE A 133 11.60 -10.37 -9.75
C PHE A 133 12.96 -10.02 -10.38
N SER A 134 13.01 -9.94 -11.71
CA SER A 134 14.17 -9.43 -12.43
C SER A 134 13.97 -7.95 -12.76
N ALA A 135 15.02 -7.13 -12.64
CA ALA A 135 14.93 -5.71 -12.99
C ALA A 135 14.43 -5.50 -14.42
N PRO A 136 13.55 -4.52 -14.67
CA PRO A 136 13.12 -4.20 -16.04
C PRO A 136 14.33 -3.70 -16.84
N VAL A 137 14.47 -4.24 -18.03
CA VAL A 137 15.48 -3.82 -19.00
C VAL A 137 14.76 -3.19 -20.17
N ARG A 138 15.26 -2.07 -20.69
CA ARG A 138 14.65 -1.39 -21.86
C ARG A 138 14.65 -2.31 -23.07
N PRO A 139 13.48 -2.77 -23.55
CA PRO A 139 13.39 -3.58 -24.73
C PRO A 139 13.63 -2.76 -25.99
N ILE A 140 14.05 -3.44 -27.07
CA ILE A 140 14.12 -2.83 -28.38
C ILE A 140 12.70 -2.56 -28.87
N VAL A 141 12.44 -1.33 -29.30
CA VAL A 141 11.14 -0.97 -29.88
C VAL A 141 10.97 -1.71 -31.21
N PRO A 142 9.86 -2.45 -31.41
CA PRO A 142 9.68 -3.27 -32.61
C PRO A 142 9.69 -2.46 -33.92
N GLU A 143 10.27 -3.03 -34.98
CA GLU A 143 10.08 -2.57 -36.34
C GLU A 143 8.72 -3.04 -36.86
N LEU A 144 8.03 -2.18 -37.60
CA LEU A 144 6.66 -2.42 -38.07
C LEU A 144 6.58 -2.49 -39.59
N GLN A 145 5.65 -3.26 -40.09
CA GLN A 145 5.29 -3.27 -41.52
C GLN A 145 4.41 -2.06 -41.89
N ARG A 146 3.57 -1.59 -40.94
CA ARG A 146 2.63 -0.46 -41.09
C ARG A 146 2.89 0.61 -40.03
N ALA A 147 4.04 1.31 -40.14
CA ALA A 147 4.47 2.29 -39.16
C ALA A 147 3.64 3.60 -39.15
N ASP A 148 2.85 3.85 -40.18
CA ASP A 148 2.02 5.05 -40.35
C ASP A 148 0.87 5.17 -39.33
N TRP A 149 0.43 4.05 -38.75
CA TRP A 149 -0.57 4.07 -37.69
C TRP A 149 0.01 4.48 -36.32
N ALA A 150 1.26 4.14 -36.05
CA ALA A 150 1.88 4.36 -34.73
C ALA A 150 2.22 5.84 -34.52
N ARG A 151 1.79 6.42 -33.39
CA ARG A 151 2.10 7.78 -32.92
C ARG A 151 3.19 7.80 -31.87
N THR A 152 3.25 6.76 -31.04
CA THR A 152 4.19 6.60 -29.94
C THR A 152 4.83 5.21 -29.96
N GLU A 153 5.85 5.01 -29.12
CA GLU A 153 6.47 3.70 -28.93
C GLU A 153 5.47 2.65 -28.39
N ILE A 154 4.51 3.06 -27.57
CA ILE A 154 3.42 2.19 -27.09
C ILE A 154 2.72 1.51 -28.27
N ASP A 155 2.40 2.29 -29.28
CA ASP A 155 1.69 1.82 -30.46
C ASP A 155 2.50 0.78 -31.24
N ARG A 156 3.82 0.91 -31.25
CA ARG A 156 4.72 -0.01 -31.94
C ARG A 156 4.70 -1.39 -31.28
N PHE A 157 4.73 -1.46 -29.95
CA PHE A 157 4.60 -2.74 -29.24
C PHE A 157 3.24 -3.40 -29.48
N ILE A 158 2.16 -2.62 -29.42
CA ILE A 158 0.81 -3.14 -29.63
C ILE A 158 0.61 -3.59 -31.08
N LEU A 159 1.02 -2.77 -32.04
CA LEU A 159 0.86 -3.09 -33.47
C LEU A 159 1.69 -4.31 -33.86
N SER A 160 2.91 -4.47 -33.35
CA SER A 160 3.73 -5.66 -33.55
C SER A 160 2.99 -6.94 -33.12
N GLN A 161 2.30 -6.92 -31.98
CA GLN A 161 1.48 -8.05 -31.53
C GLN A 161 0.25 -8.27 -32.42
N LEU A 162 -0.44 -7.21 -32.85
CA LEU A 162 -1.55 -7.32 -33.79
C LEU A 162 -1.10 -7.93 -35.11
N GLU A 163 0.01 -7.46 -35.67
CA GLU A 163 0.59 -8.00 -36.91
C GLU A 163 0.94 -9.48 -36.80
N SER A 164 1.51 -9.91 -35.64
CA SER A 164 1.83 -11.31 -35.37
C SER A 164 0.60 -12.22 -35.38
N GLN A 165 -0.56 -11.69 -35.05
CA GLN A 165 -1.85 -12.37 -35.04
C GLN A 165 -2.66 -12.11 -36.32
N SER A 166 -2.08 -11.42 -37.34
CA SER A 166 -2.77 -10.99 -38.54
C SER A 166 -4.02 -10.14 -38.30
N LEU A 167 -4.00 -9.37 -37.20
CA LEU A 167 -5.06 -8.42 -36.83
C LEU A 167 -4.70 -7.02 -37.30
N THR A 168 -5.74 -6.19 -37.46
CA THR A 168 -5.59 -4.77 -37.78
C THR A 168 -6.14 -3.93 -36.64
N PRO A 169 -5.52 -2.78 -36.31
CA PRO A 169 -6.07 -1.86 -35.33
C PRO A 169 -7.41 -1.30 -35.80
N SER A 170 -8.25 -0.90 -34.85
CA SER A 170 -9.47 -0.15 -35.13
C SER A 170 -9.16 1.27 -35.61
N PRO A 171 -10.06 1.93 -36.33
CA PRO A 171 -9.89 3.33 -36.70
C PRO A 171 -9.92 4.23 -35.45
N GLU A 172 -9.33 5.42 -35.58
CA GLU A 172 -9.41 6.45 -34.54
C GLU A 172 -10.87 6.83 -34.27
N ALA A 173 -11.24 6.98 -32.99
CA ALA A 173 -12.57 7.42 -32.58
C ALA A 173 -12.84 8.87 -33.02
N ASP A 174 -14.11 9.22 -33.11
CA ASP A 174 -14.50 10.61 -33.43
C ASP A 174 -14.08 11.60 -32.34
N ARG A 175 -13.94 12.87 -32.71
CA ARG A 175 -13.46 13.94 -31.80
C ARG A 175 -14.34 14.09 -30.53
N SER A 176 -15.64 13.88 -30.61
CA SER A 176 -16.54 13.97 -29.47
C SER A 176 -16.29 12.84 -28.48
N THR A 177 -16.13 11.63 -28.98
CA THR A 177 -15.77 10.44 -28.17
C THR A 177 -14.43 10.62 -27.49
N LEU A 178 -13.42 11.06 -28.24
CA LEU A 178 -12.06 11.31 -27.69
C LEU A 178 -12.09 12.37 -26.60
N MET A 179 -12.79 13.48 -26.82
CA MET A 179 -12.91 14.54 -25.81
C MET A 179 -13.58 14.04 -24.54
N LYS A 180 -14.74 13.36 -24.68
CA LYS A 180 -15.45 12.80 -23.52
C LYS A 180 -14.55 11.85 -22.71
N ARG A 181 -13.81 10.97 -23.41
CA ARG A 181 -12.89 10.02 -22.79
C ARG A 181 -11.81 10.74 -21.99
N LEU A 182 -11.13 11.73 -22.60
CA LEU A 182 -10.08 12.52 -21.93
C LEU A 182 -10.60 13.20 -20.65
N TYR A 183 -11.77 13.85 -20.74
CA TYR A 183 -12.35 14.54 -19.58
C TYR A 183 -12.66 13.57 -18.43
N VAL A 184 -13.31 12.44 -18.72
CA VAL A 184 -13.66 11.45 -17.70
C VAL A 184 -12.40 10.77 -17.11
N ASP A 185 -11.43 10.43 -17.95
CA ASP A 185 -10.25 9.72 -17.49
C ASP A 185 -9.27 10.63 -16.72
N LEU A 186 -9.04 11.86 -17.21
CA LEU A 186 -8.04 12.76 -16.61
C LEU A 186 -8.58 13.61 -15.45
N ILE A 187 -9.84 14.06 -15.51
CA ILE A 187 -10.38 14.94 -14.47
C ILE A 187 -11.69 14.46 -13.84
N GLY A 188 -12.28 13.35 -14.32
CA GLY A 188 -13.48 12.73 -13.74
C GLY A 188 -14.78 13.50 -13.98
N LEU A 189 -14.76 14.55 -14.77
CA LEU A 189 -15.90 15.44 -15.06
C LEU A 189 -16.21 15.46 -16.55
N PRO A 190 -17.47 15.65 -16.97
CA PRO A 190 -17.79 15.86 -18.37
C PRO A 190 -17.38 17.26 -18.85
N PRO A 191 -17.08 17.45 -20.15
CA PRO A 191 -16.89 18.78 -20.71
C PRO A 191 -18.19 19.58 -20.70
N SER A 192 -18.09 20.91 -20.60
CA SER A 192 -19.22 21.80 -20.81
C SER A 192 -19.60 21.88 -22.30
N PRO A 193 -20.87 22.23 -22.64
CA PRO A 193 -21.26 22.41 -24.04
C PRO A 193 -20.37 23.36 -24.84
N ALA A 194 -19.95 24.46 -24.24
CA ALA A 194 -19.07 25.43 -24.90
C ALA A 194 -17.66 24.85 -25.18
N GLU A 195 -17.12 24.03 -24.28
CA GLU A 195 -15.84 23.37 -24.51
C GLU A 195 -15.96 22.32 -25.62
N VAL A 196 -17.10 21.62 -25.72
CA VAL A 196 -17.37 20.67 -26.81
C VAL A 196 -17.39 21.41 -28.14
N ASP A 197 -18.16 22.50 -28.26
CA ASP A 197 -18.28 23.27 -29.49
C ASP A 197 -16.91 23.84 -29.91
N ASN A 198 -16.15 24.38 -28.97
CA ASN A 198 -14.81 24.91 -29.23
C ASN A 198 -13.86 23.82 -29.75
N PHE A 199 -13.83 22.65 -29.12
CA PHE A 199 -12.96 21.56 -29.55
C PHE A 199 -13.37 20.98 -30.89
N LEU A 200 -14.67 20.81 -31.17
CA LEU A 200 -15.15 20.25 -32.43
C LEU A 200 -14.89 21.18 -33.62
N THR A 201 -14.86 22.49 -33.41
CA THR A 201 -14.60 23.52 -34.45
C THR A 201 -13.13 23.91 -34.54
N ASP A 202 -12.29 23.48 -33.59
CA ASP A 202 -10.85 23.79 -33.61
C ASP A 202 -10.15 23.04 -34.74
N THR A 203 -9.50 23.80 -35.65
CA THR A 203 -8.79 23.31 -36.83
C THR A 203 -7.28 23.16 -36.61
N ASP A 204 -6.78 23.46 -35.39
CA ASP A 204 -5.38 23.27 -35.06
C ASP A 204 -5.02 21.78 -35.14
N PRO A 205 -3.98 21.38 -35.93
CA PRO A 205 -3.50 20.01 -35.95
C PRO A 205 -3.10 19.47 -34.58
N GLN A 206 -2.76 20.33 -33.63
CA GLN A 206 -2.40 19.99 -32.24
C GLN A 206 -3.57 20.14 -31.26
N ALA A 207 -4.82 20.36 -31.73
CA ALA A 207 -5.98 20.59 -30.88
C ALA A 207 -6.18 19.50 -29.81
N TYR A 208 -5.90 18.23 -30.16
CA TYR A 208 -6.00 17.10 -29.23
C TYR A 208 -4.92 17.15 -28.15
N GLU A 209 -3.68 17.35 -28.53
CA GLU A 209 -2.53 17.44 -27.64
C GLU A 209 -2.65 18.68 -26.72
N ASN A 210 -3.10 19.80 -27.25
CA ASN A 210 -3.41 21.01 -26.48
C ASN A 210 -4.53 20.77 -25.45
N LEU A 211 -5.55 19.99 -25.80
CA LEU A 211 -6.60 19.57 -24.87
C LEU A 211 -6.03 18.68 -23.75
N VAL A 212 -5.20 17.71 -24.08
CA VAL A 212 -4.51 16.85 -23.10
C VAL A 212 -3.71 17.68 -22.10
N ASP A 213 -2.87 18.61 -22.60
CA ASP A 213 -2.02 19.45 -21.76
C ASP A 213 -2.85 20.35 -20.83
N ARG A 214 -3.96 20.91 -21.33
CA ARG A 214 -4.91 21.70 -20.52
C ARG A 214 -5.56 20.86 -19.41
N LEU A 215 -5.97 19.63 -19.70
CA LEU A 215 -6.59 18.74 -18.70
C LEU A 215 -5.58 18.26 -17.66
N LEU A 216 -4.34 17.97 -18.04
CA LEU A 216 -3.26 17.64 -17.10
C LEU A 216 -2.89 18.82 -16.17
N ALA A 217 -3.12 20.05 -16.60
CA ALA A 217 -2.93 21.26 -15.78
C ALA A 217 -4.15 21.63 -14.92
N ASN A 218 -5.31 20.97 -15.13
CA ASN A 218 -6.55 21.25 -14.41
C ASN A 218 -6.46 20.78 -12.94
N PRO A 219 -6.91 21.59 -11.95
CA PRO A 219 -6.91 21.18 -10.53
C PRO A 219 -7.66 19.87 -10.24
N HIS A 220 -8.72 19.56 -10.97
CA HIS A 220 -9.47 18.30 -10.83
C HIS A 220 -8.68 17.06 -11.26
N TYR A 221 -7.55 17.22 -11.96
CA TYR A 221 -6.65 16.12 -12.25
C TYR A 221 -6.15 15.44 -10.96
N GLY A 222 -5.69 16.22 -9.98
CA GLY A 222 -5.23 15.69 -8.70
C GLY A 222 -6.35 14.98 -7.93
N GLU A 223 -7.57 15.52 -7.94
CA GLU A 223 -8.74 14.91 -7.31
C GLU A 223 -9.07 13.55 -7.97
N ARG A 224 -9.09 13.50 -9.31
CA ARG A 224 -9.35 12.27 -10.06
C ARG A 224 -8.29 11.20 -9.83
N MET A 225 -7.01 11.60 -9.87
CA MET A 225 -5.89 10.67 -9.70
C MET A 225 -5.66 10.26 -8.25
N ALA A 226 -6.20 11.01 -7.29
CA ALA A 226 -6.15 10.64 -5.88
C ALA A 226 -7.06 9.44 -5.56
N LEU A 227 -8.19 9.24 -6.24
CA LEU A 227 -9.18 8.20 -5.90
C LEU A 227 -8.54 6.80 -5.76
N PRO A 228 -7.85 6.23 -6.77
CA PRO A 228 -7.25 4.91 -6.64
C PRO A 228 -6.13 4.87 -5.59
N TRP A 229 -5.49 6.00 -5.29
CA TRP A 229 -4.48 6.10 -4.25
C TRP A 229 -5.10 6.12 -2.84
N LEU A 230 -6.23 6.80 -2.67
CA LEU A 230 -6.99 6.81 -1.42
C LEU A 230 -7.56 5.42 -1.12
N ASP A 231 -8.05 4.71 -2.15
CA ASP A 231 -8.49 3.32 -2.02
C ASP A 231 -7.33 2.41 -1.59
N ALA A 232 -6.17 2.50 -2.23
CA ALA A 232 -4.98 1.74 -1.85
C ALA A 232 -4.53 2.05 -0.40
N ALA A 233 -4.68 3.30 0.06
CA ALA A 233 -4.39 3.71 1.43
C ALA A 233 -5.50 3.34 2.42
N ARG A 234 -6.66 2.85 1.98
CA ARG A 234 -7.86 2.57 2.79
C ARG A 234 -8.39 3.82 3.50
N TYR A 235 -8.26 4.99 2.85
CA TYR A 235 -8.69 6.26 3.38
C TYR A 235 -10.19 6.28 3.69
N ALA A 236 -10.55 6.81 4.85
CA ALA A 236 -11.90 7.16 5.22
C ALA A 236 -11.90 8.39 6.15
N ASP A 237 -13.03 9.12 6.19
CA ASP A 237 -13.21 10.25 7.11
C ASP A 237 -13.54 9.79 8.53
N SER A 238 -13.83 8.50 8.73
CA SER A 238 -14.12 7.85 9.99
C SER A 238 -13.25 6.61 10.22
N ASN A 239 -13.24 6.08 11.45
CA ASN A 239 -12.36 4.96 11.84
C ASN A 239 -12.93 3.57 11.53
N GLY A 240 -14.17 3.45 11.06
CA GLY A 240 -14.78 2.23 10.53
C GLY A 240 -15.21 1.17 11.55
N PHE A 241 -15.04 1.40 12.88
CA PHE A 241 -15.48 0.51 13.94
C PHE A 241 -16.74 1.02 14.64
N GLN A 242 -17.25 0.25 15.61
CA GLN A 242 -18.52 0.43 16.31
C GLN A 242 -18.86 1.90 16.66
N GLN A 243 -17.91 2.68 17.11
CA GLN A 243 -18.13 4.10 17.45
C GLN A 243 -17.93 5.05 16.28
N ASP A 244 -17.36 4.57 15.20
CA ASP A 244 -17.17 5.24 13.91
C ASP A 244 -16.90 6.75 13.99
N GLY A 245 -15.91 7.12 14.79
CA GLY A 245 -15.56 8.52 15.04
C GLY A 245 -14.73 9.14 13.94
N ASP A 246 -14.82 10.46 13.78
CA ASP A 246 -14.10 11.23 12.76
C ASP A 246 -12.58 11.14 12.99
N THR A 247 -11.80 10.92 11.92
CA THR A 247 -10.34 10.74 11.98
C THR A 247 -9.53 11.97 11.58
N TRP A 248 -10.13 12.91 10.87
CA TRP A 248 -9.48 14.11 10.32
C TRP A 248 -8.29 13.86 9.38
N GLN A 249 -8.22 12.67 8.77
CA GLN A 249 -7.19 12.34 7.77
C GLN A 249 -7.39 13.07 6.42
N TRP A 250 -8.46 13.86 6.27
CA TRP A 250 -8.66 14.73 5.12
C TRP A 250 -7.49 15.69 4.87
N ILE A 251 -6.71 16.07 5.89
CA ILE A 251 -5.50 16.90 5.75
C ILE A 251 -4.44 16.15 4.91
N TRP A 252 -4.28 14.84 5.15
CA TRP A 252 -3.41 13.99 4.34
C TRP A 252 -3.96 13.79 2.92
N ARG A 253 -5.28 13.60 2.76
CA ARG A 253 -5.93 13.51 1.43
C ARG A 253 -5.64 14.76 0.60
N ASP A 254 -5.78 15.94 1.18
CA ASP A 254 -5.55 17.22 0.49
C ASP A 254 -4.07 17.39 0.12
N TRP A 255 -3.15 16.86 0.94
CA TRP A 255 -1.73 16.76 0.58
C TRP A 255 -1.54 15.87 -0.67
N VAL A 256 -2.19 14.69 -0.73
CA VAL A 256 -2.12 13.79 -1.89
C VAL A 256 -2.60 14.49 -3.16
N VAL A 257 -3.76 15.15 -3.12
CA VAL A 257 -4.31 15.90 -4.26
C VAL A 257 -3.35 16.99 -4.72
N SER A 258 -2.77 17.73 -3.78
CA SER A 258 -1.82 18.81 -4.07
C SER A 258 -0.53 18.28 -4.71
N ALA A 259 0.02 17.18 -4.19
CA ALA A 259 1.23 16.54 -4.71
C ALA A 259 1.02 16.00 -6.14
N LEU A 260 -0.15 15.42 -6.42
CA LEU A 260 -0.52 14.95 -7.77
C LEU A 260 -0.69 16.11 -8.76
N ASN A 261 -1.31 17.21 -8.33
CA ASN A 261 -1.46 18.40 -9.15
C ASN A 261 -0.11 19.06 -9.48
N ALA A 262 0.82 19.04 -8.52
CA ALA A 262 2.18 19.52 -8.70
C ALA A 262 3.08 18.60 -9.53
N ASP A 263 2.56 17.43 -9.95
CA ASP A 263 3.34 16.36 -10.60
C ASP A 263 4.60 15.99 -9.79
N MET A 264 4.44 15.88 -8.44
CA MET A 264 5.54 15.46 -7.59
C MET A 264 6.10 14.13 -8.09
N PRO A 265 7.43 13.99 -8.30
CA PRO A 265 8.04 12.73 -8.71
C PRO A 265 7.60 11.56 -7.84
N PHE A 266 7.26 10.42 -8.44
CA PHE A 266 6.66 9.30 -7.70
C PHE A 266 7.57 8.73 -6.63
N ASP A 267 8.88 8.76 -6.82
CA ASP A 267 9.87 8.39 -5.82
C ASP A 267 9.81 9.33 -4.60
N GLN A 268 9.84 10.65 -4.81
CA GLN A 268 9.68 11.64 -3.73
C GLN A 268 8.31 11.49 -3.05
N PHE A 269 7.24 11.41 -3.82
CA PHE A 269 5.88 11.22 -3.32
C PHE A 269 5.77 10.00 -2.40
N SER A 270 6.42 8.89 -2.76
CA SER A 270 6.41 7.66 -1.99
C SER A 270 7.31 7.72 -0.76
N ILE A 271 8.53 8.26 -0.90
CA ILE A 271 9.46 8.42 0.22
C ILE A 271 8.83 9.31 1.30
N GLU A 272 8.18 10.41 0.92
CA GLU A 272 7.52 11.29 1.88
C GLU A 272 6.33 10.59 2.57
N GLN A 273 5.57 9.75 1.87
CA GLN A 273 4.46 9.00 2.48
C GLN A 273 4.91 7.86 3.38
N LEU A 274 6.01 7.21 3.08
CA LEU A 274 6.53 6.13 3.92
C LEU A 274 7.37 6.63 5.09
N ALA A 275 8.11 7.73 4.90
CA ALA A 275 9.15 8.18 5.81
C ALA A 275 9.38 9.70 5.83
N GLY A 276 8.38 10.50 5.49
CA GLY A 276 8.51 11.96 5.43
C GLY A 276 8.92 12.60 6.76
N ASP A 277 8.49 12.02 7.89
CA ASP A 277 8.89 12.43 9.23
C ASP A 277 10.37 12.13 9.57
N LEU A 278 11.02 11.21 8.84
CA LEU A 278 12.42 10.82 9.02
C LEU A 278 13.39 11.59 8.11
N LEU A 279 12.90 12.43 7.24
CA LEU A 279 13.75 13.26 6.38
C LEU A 279 14.49 14.31 7.20
N PRO A 280 15.72 14.70 6.81
CA PRO A 280 16.46 15.75 7.50
C PRO A 280 15.66 17.07 7.53
N ASN A 281 15.47 17.64 8.71
CA ASN A 281 14.67 18.86 8.92
C ASN A 281 13.24 18.78 8.35
N ALA A 282 12.59 17.63 8.55
CA ALA A 282 11.26 17.34 8.01
C ALA A 282 10.26 18.48 8.24
N THR A 283 9.70 18.99 7.16
CA THR A 283 8.66 20.02 7.17
C THR A 283 7.32 19.43 7.65
N ASN A 284 6.37 20.31 8.01
CA ASN A 284 5.01 19.84 8.34
C ASN A 284 4.35 19.11 7.17
N GLN A 285 4.58 19.55 5.92
CA GLN A 285 4.05 18.88 4.73
C GLN A 285 4.59 17.45 4.59
N GLN A 286 5.88 17.24 4.82
CA GLN A 286 6.50 15.91 4.80
C GLN A 286 6.00 15.01 5.96
N LYS A 287 5.75 15.59 7.14
CA LYS A 287 5.11 14.87 8.24
C LYS A 287 3.67 14.48 7.91
N ILE A 288 2.89 15.38 7.31
CA ILE A 288 1.53 15.10 6.84
C ILE A 288 1.53 13.96 5.82
N ALA A 289 2.47 13.97 4.87
CA ALA A 289 2.63 12.91 3.88
C ALA A 289 2.70 11.53 4.51
N SER A 290 3.42 11.39 5.65
CA SER A 290 3.56 10.11 6.37
C SER A 290 2.24 9.54 6.90
N GLY A 291 1.16 10.29 6.82
CA GLY A 291 -0.20 9.87 7.17
C GLY A 291 -0.74 8.70 6.33
N PHE A 292 -0.10 8.33 5.20
CA PHE A 292 -0.46 7.13 4.43
C PHE A 292 -0.59 5.89 5.34
N ASN A 293 0.40 5.65 6.19
CA ASN A 293 0.42 4.51 7.11
C ASN A 293 -0.43 4.71 8.37
N ARG A 294 -1.28 5.74 8.39
CA ARG A 294 -2.19 6.05 9.49
C ARG A 294 -3.68 5.95 9.11
N ASN A 295 -3.98 5.52 7.88
CA ASN A 295 -5.35 5.28 7.40
C ASN A 295 -5.90 3.89 7.80
N HIS A 296 -5.21 3.16 8.67
CA HIS A 296 -5.69 1.90 9.23
C HIS A 296 -6.93 2.13 10.12
N LEU A 297 -7.74 1.10 10.28
CA LEU A 297 -8.85 1.11 11.21
C LEU A 297 -8.38 1.30 12.66
N LEU A 298 -9.20 1.96 13.49
CA LEU A 298 -8.92 2.21 14.91
C LEU A 298 -10.04 1.63 15.77
N ASN A 299 -9.78 0.52 16.45
CA ASN A 299 -10.74 -0.11 17.33
C ASN A 299 -10.82 0.60 18.69
N GLY A 300 -11.93 1.33 18.91
CA GLY A 300 -12.24 2.03 20.18
C GLY A 300 -13.24 1.29 21.07
N GLU A 301 -13.51 0.02 20.82
CA GLU A 301 -14.44 -0.76 21.64
C GLU A 301 -13.96 -0.95 23.07
N GLY A 302 -14.90 -0.91 24.02
CA GLY A 302 -14.63 -1.28 25.40
C GLY A 302 -14.22 -2.75 25.50
N GLY A 303 -13.06 -3.00 26.12
CA GLY A 303 -12.50 -4.36 26.24
C GLY A 303 -11.54 -4.77 25.14
N SER A 304 -11.29 -3.96 24.11
CA SER A 304 -10.23 -4.23 23.14
C SER A 304 -8.85 -4.26 23.81
N ILE A 305 -8.04 -5.25 23.44
CA ILE A 305 -6.69 -5.42 23.99
C ILE A 305 -5.74 -4.56 23.18
N ALA A 306 -5.17 -3.53 23.80
CA ALA A 306 -4.34 -2.53 23.12
C ALA A 306 -3.17 -3.15 22.34
N GLU A 307 -2.45 -4.12 22.92
CA GLU A 307 -1.32 -4.78 22.26
C GLU A 307 -1.75 -5.66 21.07
N GLU A 308 -2.90 -6.32 21.15
CA GLU A 308 -3.49 -7.05 20.01
C GLU A 308 -3.78 -6.08 18.86
N GLN A 309 -4.48 -4.98 19.15
CA GLN A 309 -4.81 -3.98 18.13
C GLN A 309 -3.57 -3.32 17.52
N ARG A 310 -2.52 -3.10 18.32
CA ARG A 310 -1.24 -2.59 17.81
C ARG A 310 -0.62 -3.56 16.80
N ASN A 311 -0.65 -4.87 17.05
CA ASN A 311 -0.15 -5.87 16.11
C ASN A 311 -1.01 -5.95 14.83
N VAL A 312 -2.34 -5.88 14.96
CA VAL A 312 -3.26 -5.79 13.81
C VAL A 312 -2.90 -4.60 12.91
N ILE A 313 -2.64 -3.43 13.51
CA ILE A 313 -2.20 -2.22 12.80
C ILE A 313 -0.86 -2.45 12.07
N LEU A 314 0.10 -3.13 12.70
CA LEU A 314 1.39 -3.41 12.07
C LEU A 314 1.27 -4.35 10.88
N PHE A 315 0.47 -5.43 11.00
CA PHE A 315 0.20 -6.35 9.89
C PHE A 315 -0.46 -5.64 8.73
N ASP A 316 -1.48 -4.83 8.99
CA ASP A 316 -2.16 -4.04 8.00
C ASP A 316 -1.23 -3.06 7.25
N ARG A 317 -0.27 -2.42 7.95
CA ARG A 317 0.74 -1.56 7.32
C ARG A 317 1.64 -2.30 6.35
N ILE A 318 2.12 -3.49 6.74
CA ILE A 318 2.98 -4.31 5.87
C ILE A 318 2.21 -4.75 4.63
N ASP A 319 1.03 -5.31 4.82
CA ASP A 319 0.22 -5.84 3.72
C ASP A 319 -0.15 -4.74 2.74
N THR A 320 -0.58 -3.57 3.24
CA THR A 320 -0.90 -2.42 2.40
C THR A 320 0.33 -1.87 1.67
N THR A 321 1.46 -1.76 2.36
CA THR A 321 2.70 -1.26 1.75
C THR A 321 3.19 -2.22 0.67
N ALA A 322 3.18 -3.53 0.93
CA ALA A 322 3.59 -4.54 -0.03
C ALA A 322 2.67 -4.54 -1.26
N THR A 323 1.38 -4.53 -1.09
CA THR A 323 0.41 -4.47 -2.19
C THR A 323 0.56 -3.19 -3.01
N THR A 324 0.74 -2.04 -2.35
CA THR A 324 0.78 -0.74 -3.00
C THR A 324 2.05 -0.51 -3.83
N TRP A 325 3.23 -0.86 -3.32
CA TRP A 325 4.51 -0.58 -3.98
C TRP A 325 5.18 -1.80 -4.59
N LEU A 326 5.01 -2.98 -3.97
CA LEU A 326 5.64 -4.20 -4.47
C LEU A 326 4.71 -5.04 -5.37
N GLY A 327 3.38 -4.81 -5.29
CA GLY A 327 2.42 -5.69 -5.97
C GLY A 327 2.58 -7.13 -5.50
N LEU A 328 2.70 -7.34 -4.19
CA LEU A 328 2.83 -8.66 -3.56
C LEU A 328 1.80 -8.82 -2.45
N THR A 329 1.17 -9.99 -2.41
CA THR A 329 0.24 -10.37 -1.34
C THR A 329 1.01 -11.05 -0.21
N MET A 330 1.47 -10.27 0.78
CA MET A 330 2.37 -10.76 1.84
C MET A 330 1.66 -11.35 3.06
N ALA A 331 0.35 -11.15 3.22
CA ALA A 331 -0.41 -11.53 4.42
C ALA A 331 -0.30 -13.03 4.80
N CYS A 332 -0.16 -13.92 3.82
CA CYS A 332 0.05 -15.36 4.10
C CYS A 332 1.32 -15.60 4.94
N ALA A 333 2.36 -14.77 4.74
CA ALA A 333 3.64 -14.90 5.43
C ALA A 333 3.60 -14.43 6.90
N GLN A 334 2.50 -13.85 7.36
CA GLN A 334 2.27 -13.61 8.78
C GLN A 334 2.29 -14.91 9.60
N CYS A 335 1.74 -16.01 9.06
CA CYS A 335 1.55 -17.25 9.79
C CYS A 335 2.54 -18.37 9.44
N HIS A 336 3.01 -18.42 8.19
CA HIS A 336 3.92 -19.42 7.65
C HIS A 336 4.62 -18.89 6.40
N ASP A 337 5.67 -19.54 5.93
CA ASP A 337 6.30 -19.16 4.65
C ASP A 337 5.27 -19.11 3.53
N HIS A 338 5.37 -18.13 2.64
CA HIS A 338 4.41 -17.95 1.56
C HIS A 338 4.36 -19.22 0.68
N LYS A 339 3.15 -19.60 0.28
CA LYS A 339 2.93 -20.91 -0.36
C LYS A 339 3.59 -21.02 -1.74
N TYR A 340 3.68 -19.92 -2.47
CA TYR A 340 4.12 -19.88 -3.86
C TYR A 340 5.31 -18.95 -4.07
N ASP A 341 5.27 -17.75 -3.50
CA ASP A 341 6.32 -16.77 -3.63
C ASP A 341 7.52 -17.10 -2.72
N PRO A 342 8.74 -16.74 -3.12
CA PRO A 342 9.93 -16.98 -2.33
C PRO A 342 10.06 -16.02 -1.14
N LEU A 343 8.96 -15.86 -0.42
CA LEU A 343 8.77 -14.99 0.74
C LEU A 343 8.63 -15.85 2.00
N THR A 344 9.57 -15.72 2.92
CA THR A 344 9.51 -16.43 4.20
C THR A 344 8.76 -15.63 5.26
N GLN A 345 8.33 -16.32 6.32
CA GLN A 345 7.77 -15.67 7.50
C GLN A 345 8.81 -14.73 8.15
N VAL A 346 10.08 -15.07 8.12
CA VAL A 346 11.17 -14.20 8.61
C VAL A 346 11.27 -12.92 7.79
N ASP A 347 11.15 -12.98 6.46
CA ASP A 347 11.14 -11.78 5.60
C ASP A 347 9.99 -10.84 5.96
N TYR A 348 8.78 -11.39 6.21
CA TYR A 348 7.61 -10.62 6.61
C TYR A 348 7.86 -9.82 7.89
N TYR A 349 8.31 -10.50 8.96
CA TYR A 349 8.57 -9.83 10.24
C TYR A 349 9.80 -8.93 10.21
N SER A 350 10.77 -9.21 9.34
CA SER A 350 11.92 -8.33 9.13
C SER A 350 11.51 -7.02 8.47
N LEU A 351 10.60 -7.05 7.49
CA LEU A 351 10.00 -5.82 6.94
C LEU A 351 9.16 -5.07 7.98
N LEU A 352 8.38 -5.80 8.79
CA LEU A 352 7.55 -5.23 9.85
C LEU A 352 8.37 -4.43 10.86
N ASP A 353 9.61 -4.82 11.15
CA ASP A 353 10.49 -4.10 12.07
C ASP A 353 10.71 -2.63 11.67
N ALA A 354 10.71 -2.32 10.38
CA ALA A 354 10.80 -0.93 9.92
C ALA A 354 9.64 -0.06 10.44
N PHE A 355 8.47 -0.64 10.70
CA PHE A 355 7.24 0.04 11.12
C PHE A 355 6.95 -0.10 12.62
N ASN A 356 7.66 -0.97 13.35
CA ASN A 356 7.45 -1.22 14.78
C ASN A 356 8.15 -0.19 15.69
N ARG A 357 8.14 1.09 15.31
CA ARG A 357 8.85 2.19 15.97
C ARG A 357 7.93 3.34 16.37
N VAL A 358 6.66 3.25 15.99
CA VAL A 358 5.66 4.30 16.26
C VAL A 358 5.22 4.24 17.72
N PRO A 359 5.17 5.38 18.45
CA PRO A 359 4.74 5.43 19.84
C PRO A 359 3.21 5.37 19.95
N GLU A 360 2.62 4.28 19.51
CA GLU A 360 1.18 4.04 19.52
C GLU A 360 0.80 2.91 20.48
N SER A 361 -0.40 3.00 21.04
CA SER A 361 -0.94 2.02 21.99
C SER A 361 -1.80 0.93 21.32
N GLY A 362 -2.21 1.12 20.05
CA GLY A 362 -3.14 0.25 19.35
C GLY A 362 -4.61 0.64 19.48
N VAL A 363 -4.93 1.57 20.40
CA VAL A 363 -6.30 2.07 20.57
C VAL A 363 -6.36 3.58 20.40
N PRO A 364 -7.50 4.16 19.96
CA PRO A 364 -7.63 5.59 19.74
C PRO A 364 -7.64 6.37 21.05
N GLN A 365 -7.22 7.63 20.98
CA GLN A 365 -7.45 8.63 22.00
C GLN A 365 -8.75 9.39 21.67
N PHE A 366 -9.54 9.66 22.70
CA PHE A 366 -10.77 10.43 22.57
C PHE A 366 -10.47 11.91 22.82
N PHE A 367 -10.58 12.75 21.80
CA PHE A 367 -10.44 14.20 21.92
C PHE A 367 -11.79 14.89 22.19
N SER A 368 -12.88 14.27 21.68
CA SER A 368 -14.26 14.67 21.93
C SER A 368 -15.20 13.48 21.82
N SER A 369 -16.50 13.71 21.86
CA SER A 369 -17.50 12.68 21.59
C SER A 369 -17.46 12.15 20.13
N ARG A 370 -16.90 12.93 19.20
CA ARG A 370 -16.85 12.62 17.76
C ARG A 370 -15.45 12.21 17.28
N ILE A 371 -14.41 12.94 17.73
CA ILE A 371 -13.05 12.80 17.19
C ILE A 371 -12.33 11.61 17.83
N ARG A 372 -11.89 10.67 16.98
CA ARG A 372 -11.17 9.44 17.34
C ARG A 372 -9.88 9.35 16.54
N VAL A 373 -8.78 9.73 17.12
CA VAL A 373 -7.45 9.66 16.52
C VAL A 373 -6.47 8.99 17.47
N ALA A 374 -5.37 8.45 16.93
CA ALA A 374 -4.31 7.83 17.73
C ALA A 374 -3.00 8.62 17.58
N PRO A 375 -2.33 9.00 18.66
CA PRO A 375 -0.98 9.56 18.58
C PRO A 375 -0.02 8.60 17.86
N PRO A 376 1.04 9.15 17.21
CA PRO A 376 1.40 10.57 17.12
C PRO A 376 0.50 11.37 16.17
N ILE A 377 0.26 12.61 16.51
CA ILE A 377 -0.55 13.56 15.75
C ILE A 377 0.22 14.87 15.53
N LEU A 378 -0.14 15.57 14.46
CA LEU A 378 0.29 16.94 14.19
C LEU A 378 -0.94 17.86 14.26
N GLU A 379 -0.91 18.85 15.15
CA GLU A 379 -1.95 19.88 15.21
C GLU A 379 -1.69 20.94 14.14
N MET A 380 -2.76 21.35 13.45
CA MET A 380 -2.73 22.31 12.35
C MET A 380 -3.67 23.50 12.62
N PRO A 381 -3.39 24.30 13.67
CA PRO A 381 -4.27 25.42 14.02
C PRO A 381 -4.32 26.45 12.91
N THR A 382 -5.54 26.89 12.57
CA THR A 382 -5.76 28.05 11.70
C THR A 382 -5.53 29.34 12.48
N GLU A 383 -5.42 30.47 11.80
CA GLU A 383 -5.35 31.79 12.46
C GLU A 383 -6.57 32.06 13.35
N GLU A 384 -7.75 31.59 12.93
CA GLU A 384 -8.95 31.67 13.73
C GLU A 384 -8.88 30.82 15.00
N ASN A 385 -8.37 29.56 14.90
CA ASN A 385 -8.14 28.72 16.07
C ASN A 385 -7.19 29.39 17.05
N ASN A 386 -6.06 29.92 16.58
CA ASN A 386 -5.07 30.59 17.42
C ASN A 386 -5.68 31.81 18.13
N ARG A 387 -6.47 32.61 17.43
CA ARG A 387 -7.16 33.76 18.01
C ARG A 387 -8.15 33.32 19.10
N LYS A 388 -8.99 32.32 18.82
CA LYS A 388 -9.99 31.80 19.77
C LYS A 388 -9.35 31.17 21.01
N ILE A 389 -8.30 30.41 20.82
CA ILE A 389 -7.54 29.82 21.93
C ILE A 389 -6.95 30.92 22.80
N ALA A 390 -6.33 31.94 22.21
CA ALA A 390 -5.78 33.09 22.96
C ALA A 390 -6.87 33.87 23.74
N GLU A 391 -8.08 34.05 23.15
CA GLU A 391 -9.22 34.65 23.84
C GLU A 391 -9.65 33.84 25.07
N PHE A 392 -9.77 32.51 24.95
CA PHE A 392 -10.10 31.61 26.06
C PHE A 392 -9.00 31.60 27.12
N GLU A 393 -7.73 31.53 26.75
CA GLU A 393 -6.60 31.55 27.69
C GLU A 393 -6.49 32.87 28.44
N ALA A 394 -6.70 34.00 27.76
CA ALA A 394 -6.74 35.31 28.43
C ALA A 394 -7.90 35.42 29.44
N SER A 395 -9.10 34.96 29.05
CA SER A 395 -10.27 34.94 29.91
C SER A 395 -10.08 34.02 31.12
N LEU A 396 -9.49 32.84 30.90
CA LEU A 396 -9.18 31.89 31.97
C LEU A 396 -8.14 32.46 32.93
N LYS A 397 -7.06 33.05 32.44
CA LYS A 397 -6.01 33.69 33.24
C LYS A 397 -6.57 34.82 34.09
N SER A 398 -7.47 35.65 33.56
CA SER A 398 -8.14 36.69 34.31
C SER A 398 -9.01 36.12 35.46
N ALA A 399 -9.84 35.12 35.14
CA ALA A 399 -10.69 34.48 36.14
C ALA A 399 -9.89 33.73 37.23
N GLU A 400 -8.79 33.09 36.88
CA GLU A 400 -7.87 32.45 37.82
C GLU A 400 -7.20 33.49 38.74
N ALA A 401 -6.74 34.61 38.18
CA ALA A 401 -6.15 35.71 38.97
C ALA A 401 -7.16 36.29 39.96
N GLU A 402 -8.41 36.48 39.55
CA GLU A 402 -9.49 36.93 40.43
C GLU A 402 -9.82 35.90 41.53
N ALA A 403 -9.63 34.59 41.26
CA ALA A 403 -9.90 33.54 42.23
C ALA A 403 -8.79 33.36 43.29
N ILE A 404 -7.54 33.78 43.01
CA ILE A 404 -6.40 33.66 43.93
C ILE A 404 -6.71 34.21 45.34
N PRO A 405 -7.21 35.43 45.52
CA PRO A 405 -7.49 35.96 46.86
C PRO A 405 -8.51 35.13 47.66
N ILE A 406 -9.52 34.57 46.97
CA ILE A 406 -10.55 33.72 47.61
C ILE A 406 -9.90 32.41 48.06
N ILE A 407 -9.08 31.80 47.19
CA ILE A 407 -8.39 30.55 47.50
C ILE A 407 -7.37 30.75 48.62
N ASP A 408 -6.64 31.85 48.61
CA ASP A 408 -5.64 32.17 49.64
C ASP A 408 -6.27 32.45 51.01
N ALA A 409 -7.39 33.17 51.02
CA ALA A 409 -8.15 33.39 52.27
C ALA A 409 -8.70 32.07 52.84
N ALA A 410 -9.24 31.20 51.98
CA ALA A 410 -9.73 29.88 52.38
C ALA A 410 -8.59 28.96 52.85
N PHE A 411 -7.44 28.98 52.19
CA PHE A 411 -6.26 28.26 52.63
C PHE A 411 -5.75 28.76 53.99
N ALA A 412 -5.65 30.06 54.17
CA ALA A 412 -5.24 30.67 55.44
C ALA A 412 -6.18 30.26 56.59
N GLY A 413 -7.51 30.31 56.37
CA GLY A 413 -8.49 29.87 57.35
C GLY A 413 -8.39 28.37 57.69
N TRP A 414 -8.28 27.54 56.68
CA TRP A 414 -8.13 26.11 56.88
C TRP A 414 -6.80 25.75 57.59
N SER A 415 -5.68 26.32 57.16
CA SER A 415 -4.36 26.05 57.76
C SER A 415 -4.26 26.55 59.20
N ALA A 416 -4.87 27.69 59.51
CA ALA A 416 -4.99 28.15 60.87
C ALA A 416 -5.85 27.22 61.76
N GLY A 417 -6.95 26.67 61.19
CA GLY A 417 -7.80 25.70 61.86
C GLY A 417 -7.14 24.37 62.22
N LEU A 418 -6.00 24.05 61.61
CA LEU A 418 -5.19 22.87 61.94
C LEU A 418 -4.46 23.07 63.28
N ALA A 419 -4.31 24.29 63.80
CA ALA A 419 -3.67 24.64 65.05
C ALA A 419 -2.23 24.04 65.25
N ILE A 420 -1.52 23.89 64.16
CA ILE A 420 -0.23 23.15 64.04
C ILE A 420 0.91 23.80 64.83
N ASP A 421 0.75 25.06 65.22
CA ASP A 421 1.77 25.80 65.94
C ASP A 421 1.45 25.91 67.48
N GLU A 422 0.28 25.46 67.93
CA GLU A 422 -0.16 25.54 69.29
C GLU A 422 0.13 24.26 70.11
N LYS A 423 0.09 23.09 69.46
CA LYS A 423 0.38 21.79 70.06
C LYS A 423 0.80 20.80 68.99
N PRO A 424 1.45 19.66 69.36
CA PRO A 424 1.79 18.63 68.40
C PRO A 424 0.54 18.16 67.62
N PHE A 425 0.66 18.09 66.30
CA PHE A 425 -0.45 17.70 65.42
C PHE A 425 -0.74 16.19 65.56
N GLU A 426 -1.89 15.86 66.08
CA GLU A 426 -2.39 14.47 66.17
C GLU A 426 -3.23 14.05 64.95
N GLY A 427 -3.16 14.82 63.86
CA GLY A 427 -4.14 14.90 62.80
C GLY A 427 -4.35 13.66 61.95
N LYS A 428 -5.61 13.34 61.69
CA LYS A 428 -6.05 12.39 60.64
C LYS A 428 -6.33 13.17 59.35
N GLY A 429 -5.92 12.63 58.20
CA GLY A 429 -6.35 13.14 56.88
C GLY A 429 -5.31 13.93 56.09
N LEU A 430 -4.07 14.07 56.58
CA LEU A 430 -2.94 14.60 55.84
C LEU A 430 -2.01 13.44 55.37
N PRO A 431 -1.25 13.63 54.30
CA PRO A 431 -0.21 12.65 53.86
C PRO A 431 0.81 12.40 54.99
N ASP A 432 1.29 11.16 55.13
CA ASP A 432 2.21 10.74 56.21
C ASP A 432 3.46 11.61 56.30
N ALA A 433 4.10 11.92 55.17
CA ALA A 433 5.28 12.77 55.12
C ALA A 433 5.02 14.18 55.68
N LEU A 434 3.80 14.72 55.49
CA LEU A 434 3.40 16.03 55.99
C LEU A 434 3.03 15.95 57.48
N THR A 435 2.39 14.86 57.89
CA THR A 435 2.04 14.58 59.29
C THR A 435 3.30 14.46 60.16
N GLU A 436 4.35 13.78 59.69
CA GLU A 436 5.62 13.67 60.42
C GLU A 436 6.34 15.01 60.58
N LEU A 437 6.31 15.88 59.56
CA LEU A 437 6.85 17.26 59.68
C LEU A 437 6.06 18.10 60.68
N LEU A 438 4.75 17.88 60.76
CA LEU A 438 3.87 18.63 61.66
C LEU A 438 3.96 18.19 63.14
N LYS A 439 4.33 16.94 63.41
CA LYS A 439 4.62 16.46 64.78
C LYS A 439 5.85 17.11 65.40
N LYS A 440 6.80 17.59 64.58
CA LYS A 440 8.01 18.27 65.05
C LYS A 440 7.68 19.67 65.57
N PRO A 441 8.11 20.05 66.79
CA PRO A 441 7.86 21.40 67.33
C PRO A 441 8.35 22.52 66.39
N LYS A 442 7.64 23.63 66.33
CA LYS A 442 7.94 24.74 65.41
C LYS A 442 9.37 25.27 65.52
N GLN A 443 9.89 25.39 66.75
CA GLN A 443 11.26 25.84 67.02
C GLN A 443 12.34 24.87 66.51
N ASP A 444 12.01 23.61 66.38
CA ASP A 444 12.96 22.55 65.98
C ASP A 444 12.95 22.27 64.47
N ARG A 445 12.07 22.97 63.73
CA ARG A 445 11.98 22.82 62.27
C ARG A 445 13.02 23.69 61.58
N THR A 446 13.82 23.09 60.69
CA THR A 446 14.72 23.82 59.81
C THR A 446 13.91 24.66 58.80
N ASP A 447 14.56 25.64 58.16
CA ASP A 447 13.91 26.47 57.14
C ASP A 447 13.52 25.67 55.89
N ALA A 448 14.27 24.63 55.56
CA ALA A 448 13.90 23.69 54.50
C ALA A 448 12.62 22.91 54.85
N GLU A 449 12.48 22.44 56.10
CA GLU A 449 11.28 21.74 56.59
C GLU A 449 10.06 22.68 56.66
N LYS A 450 10.23 23.96 57.07
CA LYS A 450 9.17 24.96 57.04
C LYS A 450 8.65 25.22 55.63
N THR A 451 9.58 25.31 54.68
CA THR A 451 9.25 25.49 53.25
C THR A 451 8.51 24.28 52.68
N ALA A 452 9.02 23.06 52.93
CA ALA A 452 8.42 21.80 52.48
C ALA A 452 7.00 21.63 53.08
N MET A 453 6.83 21.98 54.35
CA MET A 453 5.54 21.96 55.06
C MET A 453 4.54 22.93 54.40
N ALA A 454 4.93 24.20 54.18
CA ALA A 454 4.07 25.19 53.56
C ALA A 454 3.63 24.79 52.16
N GLN A 455 4.56 24.30 51.36
CA GLN A 455 4.26 23.77 50.00
C GLN A 455 3.37 22.53 50.05
N GLY A 456 3.65 21.60 50.98
CA GLY A 456 2.87 20.38 51.14
C GLY A 456 1.43 20.64 51.59
N LEU A 457 1.24 21.53 52.53
CA LEU A 457 -0.10 21.97 52.98
C LEU A 457 -0.87 22.65 51.86
N ARG A 458 -0.21 23.54 51.10
CA ARG A 458 -0.86 24.21 49.98
C ARG A 458 -1.25 23.19 48.89
N LYS A 459 -0.38 22.30 48.54
CA LYS A 459 -0.68 21.22 47.55
C LYS A 459 -1.85 20.36 48.03
N HIS A 460 -1.82 19.89 49.27
CA HIS A 460 -2.91 19.08 49.83
C HIS A 460 -4.23 19.83 49.84
N PHE A 461 -4.22 21.10 50.24
CA PHE A 461 -5.41 21.95 50.19
C PHE A 461 -5.97 22.06 48.79
N ASP A 462 -5.13 22.41 47.81
CA ASP A 462 -5.56 22.59 46.41
C ASP A 462 -6.14 21.32 45.81
N GLU A 463 -5.56 20.14 46.10
CA GLU A 463 -5.96 18.86 45.52
C GLU A 463 -7.14 18.18 46.25
N LYS A 464 -7.26 18.31 47.56
CA LYS A 464 -8.16 17.48 48.36
C LYS A 464 -9.16 18.26 49.21
N VAL A 465 -8.84 19.48 49.59
CA VAL A 465 -9.59 20.23 50.64
C VAL A 465 -10.37 21.41 50.03
N LYS A 466 -9.79 22.09 49.07
CA LYS A 466 -10.33 23.31 48.45
C LYS A 466 -11.80 23.21 48.07
N ALA A 467 -12.20 22.11 47.42
CA ALA A 467 -13.58 21.92 46.99
C ALA A 467 -14.59 21.83 48.16
N ALA A 468 -14.17 21.24 49.29
CA ALA A 468 -15.01 21.09 50.47
C ALA A 468 -15.10 22.39 51.29
N VAL A 469 -14.01 23.17 51.34
CA VAL A 469 -13.92 24.39 52.15
C VAL A 469 -14.53 25.60 51.43
N ILE A 470 -14.23 25.80 50.15
CA ILE A 470 -14.72 26.96 49.39
C ILE A 470 -16.14 26.71 48.86
N GLY A 471 -16.44 25.42 48.57
CA GLY A 471 -17.68 25.06 47.90
C GLY A 471 -17.75 25.60 46.46
N LYS A 472 -18.97 25.69 45.93
CA LYS A 472 -19.23 26.28 44.61
C LYS A 472 -19.42 27.78 44.75
N THR A 473 -18.46 28.57 44.27
CA THR A 473 -18.62 30.01 44.11
C THR A 473 -18.78 30.36 42.63
N PRO A 474 -19.54 31.40 42.26
CA PRO A 474 -19.73 31.79 40.87
C PRO A 474 -18.41 31.98 40.10
N LEU A 475 -17.36 32.45 40.78
CA LEU A 475 -16.05 32.67 40.15
C LEU A 475 -15.30 31.36 39.88
N LEU A 476 -15.32 30.42 40.83
CA LEU A 476 -14.71 29.09 40.61
C LEU A 476 -15.47 28.27 39.55
N GLU A 477 -16.81 28.36 39.54
CA GLU A 477 -17.61 27.76 38.48
C GLU A 477 -17.29 28.37 37.12
N LYS A 478 -17.03 29.69 37.03
CA LYS A 478 -16.56 30.35 35.80
C LYS A 478 -15.20 29.84 35.36
N VAL A 479 -14.24 29.63 36.28
CA VAL A 479 -12.92 29.05 35.96
C VAL A 479 -13.06 27.65 35.40
N GLU A 480 -13.85 26.78 36.03
CA GLU A 480 -14.06 25.41 35.55
C GLU A 480 -14.81 25.38 34.20
N LEU A 481 -15.78 26.28 34.00
CA LEU A 481 -16.49 26.44 32.74
C LEU A 481 -15.53 26.86 31.61
N LEU A 482 -14.66 27.86 31.87
CA LEU A 482 -13.68 28.32 30.88
C LEU A 482 -12.63 27.23 30.53
N LYS A 483 -12.16 26.47 31.52
CA LYS A 483 -11.30 25.29 31.29
C LYS A 483 -11.97 24.28 30.40
N LYS A 484 -13.24 23.98 30.71
CA LYS A 484 -14.02 23.05 29.89
C LYS A 484 -14.22 23.58 28.48
N GLN A 485 -14.61 24.84 28.31
CA GLN A 485 -14.81 25.46 27.00
C GLN A 485 -13.54 25.45 26.16
N LEU A 486 -12.38 25.75 26.75
CA LEU A 486 -11.08 25.67 26.08
C LEU A 486 -10.74 24.22 25.64
N ALA A 487 -10.98 23.27 26.56
CA ALA A 487 -10.74 21.85 26.27
C ALA A 487 -11.68 21.32 25.16
N ASP A 488 -12.97 21.63 25.25
CA ASP A 488 -13.97 21.26 24.24
C ASP A 488 -13.64 21.91 22.90
N TYR A 489 -13.27 23.20 22.86
CA TYR A 489 -12.87 23.88 21.63
C TYR A 489 -11.65 23.24 21.00
N ARG A 490 -10.60 22.97 21.79
CA ARG A 490 -9.41 22.26 21.29
C ARG A 490 -9.74 20.84 20.82
N GLY A 491 -10.64 20.15 21.52
CA GLY A 491 -11.09 18.80 21.18
C GLY A 491 -11.82 18.75 19.84
N ASP A 492 -12.79 19.64 19.64
CA ASP A 492 -13.73 19.59 18.50
C ASP A 492 -13.31 20.45 17.30
N GLN A 493 -12.56 21.53 17.50
CA GLN A 493 -12.34 22.55 16.47
C GLN A 493 -10.88 22.66 16.01
N LEU A 494 -9.91 22.07 16.74
CA LEU A 494 -8.51 22.15 16.36
C LEU A 494 -8.15 21.02 15.38
N PRO A 495 -7.91 21.34 14.09
CA PRO A 495 -7.55 20.34 13.11
C PRO A 495 -6.26 19.62 13.49
N ARG A 496 -6.24 18.30 13.32
CA ARG A 496 -5.09 17.44 13.59
C ARG A 496 -5.07 16.26 12.67
N VAL A 497 -3.90 15.82 12.30
CA VAL A 497 -3.68 14.67 11.42
C VAL A 497 -2.78 13.64 12.10
N MET A 498 -3.12 12.37 11.96
CA MET A 498 -2.25 11.29 12.41
C MET A 498 -1.03 11.20 11.49
N ILE A 499 0.16 11.21 12.06
CA ILE A 499 1.44 11.13 11.35
C ILE A 499 2.24 9.92 11.84
N MET A 500 3.30 9.56 11.11
CA MET A 500 4.29 8.60 11.59
C MET A 500 5.34 9.28 12.46
N SER A 501 6.01 8.49 13.32
CA SER A 501 7.15 8.91 14.14
C SER A 501 7.89 7.65 14.60
N ASP A 502 9.21 7.62 14.47
CA ASP A 502 10.05 6.49 14.95
C ASP A 502 10.63 6.76 16.36
N SER A 503 9.88 7.46 17.22
CA SER A 503 10.36 7.87 18.54
C SER A 503 10.35 6.75 19.59
N GLN A 504 9.78 5.58 19.31
CA GLN A 504 9.71 4.45 20.23
C GLN A 504 10.00 3.11 19.54
N PRO A 505 11.27 2.85 19.16
CA PRO A 505 11.64 1.55 18.60
C PRO A 505 11.40 0.43 19.62
N ARG A 506 10.80 -0.65 19.15
CA ARG A 506 10.50 -1.86 19.94
C ARG A 506 11.25 -3.04 19.36
N GLU A 507 11.54 -4.03 20.19
CA GLU A 507 12.04 -5.32 19.73
C GLU A 507 10.95 -6.02 18.90
N THR A 508 11.31 -6.45 17.69
CA THR A 508 10.39 -7.18 16.81
C THR A 508 10.69 -8.67 16.88
N LYS A 509 9.67 -9.47 17.10
CA LYS A 509 9.76 -10.93 17.15
C LYS A 509 8.88 -11.56 16.09
N ARG A 510 9.35 -12.65 15.51
CA ARG A 510 8.51 -13.52 14.70
C ARG A 510 7.48 -14.20 15.62
N PHE A 511 6.25 -14.34 15.17
CA PHE A 511 5.19 -15.00 15.93
C PHE A 511 4.90 -16.41 15.40
N ASP A 512 4.65 -17.36 16.30
CA ASP A 512 4.20 -18.68 15.90
C ASP A 512 2.77 -18.58 15.31
N ARG A 513 2.62 -18.94 14.04
CA ARG A 513 1.35 -18.85 13.30
C ARG A 513 0.66 -17.48 13.38
N GLY A 514 1.43 -16.42 13.49
CA GLY A 514 0.91 -15.05 13.56
C GLY A 514 0.32 -14.64 14.93
N ASP A 515 0.41 -15.51 15.95
CA ASP A 515 -0.11 -15.23 17.27
C ASP A 515 0.88 -14.39 18.11
N TYR A 516 0.51 -13.15 18.41
CA TYR A 516 1.35 -12.21 19.18
C TYR A 516 1.62 -12.68 20.62
N LEU A 517 0.81 -13.60 21.16
CA LEU A 517 1.04 -14.21 22.47
C LEU A 517 2.08 -15.35 22.43
N SER A 518 2.49 -15.76 21.24
CA SER A 518 3.43 -16.86 21.00
C SER A 518 4.71 -16.37 20.26
N PRO A 519 5.48 -15.44 20.86
CA PRO A 519 6.69 -14.89 20.23
C PRO A 519 7.81 -15.93 20.14
N LYS A 520 8.55 -15.89 19.03
CA LYS A 520 9.74 -16.71 18.74
C LYS A 520 11.01 -15.84 18.75
N GLU A 521 11.92 -16.07 17.82
CA GLU A 521 13.18 -15.33 17.70
C GLU A 521 12.98 -13.86 17.36
N THR A 522 13.93 -13.05 17.82
CA THR A 522 14.03 -11.62 17.47
C THR A 522 14.50 -11.47 16.04
N VAL A 523 13.87 -10.57 15.29
CA VAL A 523 14.26 -10.20 13.94
C VAL A 523 14.58 -8.71 13.87
N SER A 524 15.33 -8.31 12.85
CA SER A 524 15.66 -6.91 12.57
C SER A 524 15.36 -6.61 11.12
N PHE A 525 15.11 -5.34 10.80
CA PHE A 525 14.79 -4.91 9.45
C PHE A 525 15.80 -5.42 8.42
N SER A 526 15.29 -6.13 7.44
CA SER A 526 15.97 -6.52 6.19
C SER A 526 14.97 -6.61 5.06
N THR A 527 15.46 -6.50 3.82
CA THR A 527 14.65 -6.71 2.61
C THR A 527 14.58 -8.20 2.27
N PRO A 528 13.48 -8.67 1.62
CA PRO A 528 13.34 -10.08 1.25
C PRO A 528 14.51 -10.57 0.41
N ALA A 529 15.01 -11.78 0.73
CA ALA A 529 16.23 -12.32 0.13
C ALA A 529 16.15 -12.56 -1.39
N PHE A 530 14.96 -12.71 -1.94
CA PHE A 530 14.74 -12.91 -3.38
C PHE A 530 14.71 -11.61 -4.19
N LEU A 531 14.70 -10.45 -3.53
CA LEU A 531 14.77 -9.13 -4.13
C LEU A 531 16.17 -8.54 -3.95
N PRO A 532 16.55 -7.52 -4.72
CA PRO A 532 17.84 -6.87 -4.56
C PRO A 532 18.06 -6.40 -3.11
N PRO A 533 19.27 -6.58 -2.56
CA PRO A 533 19.54 -6.16 -1.19
C PRO A 533 19.51 -4.63 -1.06
N GLN A 534 19.16 -4.16 0.13
CA GLN A 534 19.32 -2.75 0.49
C GLN A 534 20.79 -2.34 0.47
N ALA A 535 21.08 -1.07 0.16
CA ALA A 535 22.44 -0.52 0.26
C ALA A 535 22.98 -0.64 1.70
N LEU A 536 24.27 -0.96 1.83
CA LEU A 536 24.89 -1.26 3.14
C LEU A 536 24.88 -0.07 4.11
N ASP A 537 24.90 1.14 3.60
CA ASP A 537 24.88 2.42 4.34
C ASP A 537 23.47 3.00 4.54
N ALA A 538 22.45 2.35 3.98
CA ALA A 538 21.08 2.80 4.14
C ALA A 538 20.55 2.62 5.58
N PRO A 539 19.73 3.54 6.07
CA PRO A 539 19.12 3.44 7.40
C PRO A 539 18.29 2.16 7.55
N ARG A 540 18.38 1.51 8.71
CA ARG A 540 17.58 0.32 9.02
C ARG A 540 16.24 0.70 9.65
N ASN A 541 15.41 1.42 8.89
CA ASN A 541 14.08 1.90 9.27
C ASN A 541 13.24 2.17 8.03
N ARG A 542 12.08 2.83 8.18
CA ARG A 542 11.16 3.18 7.08
C ARG A 542 11.80 4.02 5.97
N LEU A 543 12.75 4.90 6.30
CA LEU A 543 13.45 5.71 5.29
C LEU A 543 14.31 4.84 4.39
N GLY A 544 15.10 3.93 4.97
CA GLY A 544 15.89 3.00 4.16
C GLY A 544 15.03 2.03 3.36
N PHE A 545 13.88 1.58 3.89
CA PHE A 545 12.89 0.82 3.13
C PHE A 545 12.33 1.63 1.95
N ALA A 546 11.92 2.88 2.18
CA ALA A 546 11.40 3.75 1.13
C ALA A 546 12.44 4.01 0.01
N GLN A 547 13.69 4.25 0.38
CA GLN A 547 14.79 4.43 -0.57
C GLN A 547 15.07 3.16 -1.39
N TRP A 548 14.98 1.99 -0.75
CA TRP A 548 15.18 0.70 -1.41
C TRP A 548 14.15 0.44 -2.51
N LEU A 549 12.89 0.84 -2.32
CA LEU A 549 11.85 0.71 -3.34
C LEU A 549 12.18 1.42 -4.66
N PHE A 550 13.02 2.44 -4.60
CA PHE A 550 13.44 3.26 -5.76
C PHE A 550 14.91 3.03 -6.15
N ALA A 551 15.52 1.96 -5.63
CA ALA A 551 16.85 1.56 -6.10
C ALA A 551 16.82 1.26 -7.62
N PRO A 552 17.87 1.62 -8.39
CA PRO A 552 17.86 1.52 -9.86
C PRO A 552 17.55 0.13 -10.41
N ASN A 553 17.88 -0.92 -9.64
CA ASN A 553 17.67 -2.33 -10.01
C ASN A 553 16.42 -2.93 -9.33
N HIS A 554 15.58 -2.12 -8.69
CA HIS A 554 14.37 -2.63 -8.03
C HIS A 554 13.35 -3.11 -9.08
N PRO A 555 12.92 -4.40 -9.03
CA PRO A 555 12.19 -5.00 -10.13
C PRO A 555 10.69 -4.64 -10.17
N LEU A 556 10.09 -4.27 -9.03
CA LEU A 556 8.64 -4.25 -8.88
C LEU A 556 8.03 -2.83 -8.95
N THR A 557 8.56 -1.86 -8.21
CA THR A 557 7.91 -0.56 -7.95
C THR A 557 7.47 0.17 -9.22
N ALA A 558 8.36 0.26 -10.22
CA ALA A 558 8.01 0.91 -11.49
C ALA A 558 6.93 0.13 -12.25
N ARG A 559 7.07 -1.22 -12.33
CA ARG A 559 6.07 -2.08 -13.00
C ARG A 559 4.69 -1.98 -12.37
N VAL A 560 4.61 -2.03 -11.05
CA VAL A 560 3.33 -1.90 -10.32
C VAL A 560 2.66 -0.58 -10.67
N GLN A 561 3.41 0.52 -10.63
CA GLN A 561 2.83 1.84 -10.88
C GLN A 561 2.40 2.03 -12.33
N VAL A 562 3.22 1.66 -13.31
CA VAL A 562 2.82 1.79 -14.73
C VAL A 562 1.69 0.83 -15.11
N ASN A 563 1.64 -0.35 -14.48
CA ASN A 563 0.54 -1.29 -14.67
C ASN A 563 -0.80 -0.74 -14.17
N ARG A 564 -0.80 -0.04 -13.02
CA ARG A 564 -1.98 0.66 -12.49
C ARG A 564 -2.38 1.85 -13.36
N MET A 565 -1.41 2.63 -13.89
CA MET A 565 -1.69 3.68 -14.87
C MET A 565 -2.35 3.11 -16.11
N TRP A 566 -1.84 2.00 -16.63
CA TRP A 566 -2.43 1.31 -17.76
C TRP A 566 -3.86 0.83 -17.47
N GLN A 567 -4.07 0.20 -16.33
CA GLN A 567 -5.40 -0.23 -15.89
C GLN A 567 -6.40 0.94 -15.80
N HIS A 568 -5.95 2.10 -15.33
CA HIS A 568 -6.80 3.30 -15.22
C HIS A 568 -7.38 3.71 -16.57
N PHE A 569 -6.59 3.66 -17.65
CA PHE A 569 -7.02 4.08 -18.98
C PHE A 569 -7.68 2.96 -19.82
N PHE A 570 -7.31 1.71 -19.59
CA PHE A 570 -7.77 0.57 -20.42
C PHE A 570 -8.66 -0.42 -19.66
N GLY A 571 -8.89 -0.22 -18.37
CA GLY A 571 -9.74 -1.05 -17.54
C GLY A 571 -9.07 -2.33 -17.03
N VAL A 572 -8.04 -2.85 -17.71
CA VAL A 572 -7.27 -4.03 -17.32
C VAL A 572 -5.78 -3.69 -17.41
N GLY A 573 -4.99 -4.13 -16.44
CA GLY A 573 -3.54 -3.95 -16.45
C GLY A 573 -2.85 -4.78 -17.53
N LEU A 574 -1.63 -4.42 -17.93
CA LEU A 574 -0.75 -5.25 -18.77
C LEU A 574 -0.46 -6.60 -18.10
N ALA A 575 -0.23 -6.59 -16.79
CA ALA A 575 -0.40 -7.73 -15.90
C ALA A 575 -1.77 -7.63 -15.25
N LYS A 576 -2.63 -8.63 -15.43
CA LYS A 576 -4.06 -8.56 -15.05
C LYS A 576 -4.26 -8.41 -13.54
N THR A 577 -3.43 -9.08 -12.74
CA THR A 577 -3.44 -9.01 -11.28
C THR A 577 -2.60 -7.83 -10.81
N THR A 578 -3.17 -6.61 -10.83
CA THR A 578 -2.42 -5.38 -10.54
C THR A 578 -1.89 -5.26 -9.11
N GLU A 579 -2.42 -6.04 -8.20
CA GLU A 579 -2.02 -6.09 -6.78
C GLU A 579 -1.15 -7.30 -6.45
N ASP A 580 -0.99 -8.23 -7.41
CA ASP A 580 -0.19 -9.43 -7.24
C ASP A 580 0.59 -9.73 -8.54
N LEU A 581 1.87 -9.41 -8.53
CA LEU A 581 2.84 -9.75 -9.58
C LEU A 581 3.68 -10.97 -9.19
N GLY A 582 3.29 -11.69 -8.13
CA GLY A 582 3.96 -12.89 -7.63
C GLY A 582 3.83 -14.09 -8.57
N VAL A 583 4.29 -15.24 -8.09
CA VAL A 583 4.41 -16.48 -8.88
C VAL A 583 3.05 -17.01 -9.41
N GLN A 584 1.93 -16.59 -8.78
CA GLN A 584 0.59 -16.96 -9.22
C GLN A 584 0.01 -16.02 -10.29
N SER A 585 0.68 -14.90 -10.58
CA SER A 585 0.26 -13.98 -11.64
C SER A 585 0.45 -14.61 -13.03
N GLU A 586 -0.48 -14.32 -13.95
CA GLU A 586 -0.31 -14.69 -15.34
C GLU A 586 0.88 -13.97 -15.97
N TYR A 587 1.61 -14.64 -16.87
CA TYR A 587 2.65 -13.98 -17.64
C TYR A 587 2.03 -12.90 -18.55
N PRO A 588 2.47 -11.63 -18.47
CA PRO A 588 1.88 -10.55 -19.25
C PRO A 588 2.03 -10.77 -20.76
N LEU A 589 0.95 -10.67 -21.50
CA LEU A 589 0.98 -10.76 -22.97
C LEU A 589 1.91 -9.70 -23.59
N HIS A 590 1.93 -8.51 -22.99
CA HIS A 590 2.75 -7.38 -23.43
C HIS A 590 3.85 -7.06 -22.39
N LYS A 591 4.59 -8.10 -21.95
CA LYS A 591 5.66 -7.95 -20.95
C LYS A 591 6.71 -6.92 -21.38
N GLU A 592 7.09 -6.92 -22.64
CA GLU A 592 8.08 -5.97 -23.18
C GLU A 592 7.56 -4.52 -23.09
N LEU A 593 6.29 -4.29 -23.41
CA LEU A 593 5.68 -2.96 -23.20
C LEU A 593 5.66 -2.56 -21.73
N LEU A 594 5.35 -3.49 -20.82
CA LEU A 594 5.37 -3.24 -19.39
C LEU A 594 6.78 -2.85 -18.90
N ASP A 595 7.82 -3.57 -19.38
CA ASP A 595 9.21 -3.25 -19.04
C ASP A 595 9.66 -1.92 -19.64
N TRP A 596 9.28 -1.67 -20.91
CA TRP A 596 9.58 -0.39 -21.58
C TRP A 596 8.96 0.79 -20.84
N LEU A 597 7.68 0.71 -20.51
CA LEU A 597 6.99 1.75 -19.72
C LEU A 597 7.62 1.94 -18.33
N SER A 598 8.09 0.87 -17.70
CA SER A 598 8.72 0.91 -16.38
C SER A 598 10.05 1.66 -16.43
N VAL A 599 10.86 1.42 -17.46
CA VAL A 599 12.11 2.16 -17.67
C VAL A 599 11.84 3.60 -18.10
N GLU A 600 10.86 3.81 -18.99
CA GLU A 600 10.43 5.15 -19.43
C GLU A 600 9.98 6.01 -18.26
N PHE A 601 9.22 5.45 -17.30
CA PHE A 601 8.77 6.15 -16.11
C PHE A 601 9.93 6.63 -15.25
N GLN A 602 10.97 5.79 -15.07
CA GLN A 602 12.17 6.17 -14.35
C GLN A 602 12.96 7.26 -15.08
N GLU A 603 13.16 7.14 -16.39
CA GLU A 603 13.90 8.10 -17.21
C GLU A 603 13.17 9.45 -17.33
N ARG A 604 11.83 9.47 -17.25
CA ARG A 604 11.00 10.69 -17.12
C ARG A 604 10.94 11.21 -15.70
N GLN A 605 11.93 10.84 -14.87
CA GLN A 605 12.03 11.33 -13.49
C GLN A 605 10.76 11.05 -12.68
N TRP A 606 10.15 9.89 -12.88
CA TRP A 606 8.95 9.45 -12.16
C TRP A 606 7.73 10.38 -12.31
N SER A 607 7.63 11.18 -13.38
CA SER A 607 6.51 12.05 -13.67
C SER A 607 5.28 11.26 -14.11
N ARG A 608 4.21 11.33 -13.30
CA ARG A 608 2.93 10.70 -13.64
C ARG A 608 2.25 11.40 -14.82
N LYS A 609 2.29 12.75 -14.84
CA LYS A 609 1.68 13.52 -15.94
C LYS A 609 2.33 13.23 -17.28
N ALA A 610 3.66 13.08 -17.30
CA ALA A 610 4.38 12.72 -18.52
C ALA A 610 3.98 11.33 -19.03
N MET A 611 3.78 10.35 -18.12
CA MET A 611 3.32 9.00 -18.50
C MET A 611 1.85 9.00 -18.96
N HIS A 612 0.97 9.72 -18.27
CA HIS A 612 -0.43 9.86 -18.68
C HIS A 612 -0.53 10.52 -20.04
N ARG A 613 0.24 11.60 -20.28
CA ARG A 613 0.34 12.23 -21.60
C ARG A 613 0.75 11.24 -22.67
N LEU A 614 1.81 10.46 -22.43
CA LEU A 614 2.31 9.45 -23.36
C LEU A 614 1.23 8.42 -23.71
N ILE A 615 0.49 7.93 -22.70
CA ILE A 615 -0.58 6.95 -22.88
C ILE A 615 -1.74 7.54 -23.68
N VAL A 616 -2.27 8.71 -23.27
CA VAL A 616 -3.49 9.25 -23.89
C VAL A 616 -3.27 9.88 -25.27
N THR A 617 -2.00 10.16 -25.65
CA THR A 617 -1.65 10.61 -27.01
C THR A 617 -1.33 9.45 -27.94
N SER A 618 -1.26 8.20 -27.46
CA SER A 618 -1.02 7.03 -28.29
C SER A 618 -2.20 6.73 -29.23
N ALA A 619 -1.93 6.10 -30.37
CA ALA A 619 -2.97 5.63 -31.28
C ALA A 619 -3.84 4.54 -30.64
N VAL A 620 -3.28 3.73 -29.73
CA VAL A 620 -4.00 2.69 -28.98
C VAL A 620 -5.12 3.31 -28.13
N TYR A 621 -4.88 4.41 -27.43
CA TYR A 621 -5.89 5.08 -26.62
C TYR A 621 -6.94 5.79 -27.48
N ARG A 622 -6.57 6.21 -28.67
CA ARG A 622 -7.42 7.00 -29.57
C ARG A 622 -8.35 6.16 -30.46
N GLN A 623 -8.35 4.84 -30.36
CA GLN A 623 -9.24 3.92 -31.09
C GLN A 623 -10.71 3.99 -30.63
#